data_bcc84e8e9a05da13442a2ce72f9449ba
#
_entry.id   bcc84e8e9a05da13442a2ce72f9449ba
#
_cell.length_a   1.000
_cell.length_b   1.000
_cell.length_c   1.000
_cell.angle_alpha   90.00
_cell.angle_beta   90.00
_cell.angle_gamma   90.00
#
_symmetry.space_group_name_H-M   'P 1'
#
loop_
_entity.id
_entity.type
_entity.pdbx_description
1 polymer ?
#
loop_
_entity_poly.entity_id
_entity_poly.type
_entity_poly.pdbx_seq_one_letter_code
_entity_poly.pdbx_strand_id
1 'polypeptide(L)'
;VDELLPINKLTGLPSMRRKGMGHNLNTRAAALRYARESGRDYKDITVIVAHLGGGISVNLHHNGKIEDFISDEEGPFSPERAGGLPMFDVIKECFSGRYDYKGMMKLVKNQGGLMAHLGTTDSRAVEQMIQSGDAHAKLVYDAMILNIAKNIAKCAPNVCGKVDAILLTGGIAYSQYVTSEIEKRVSFLAPVVVYPGEDEMRSLALGGLRVLRGQETAKIFHKSESANG
;
A
#
# COMPACT_ATOMS: atom_id res chain seq x y z
N VAL A 1 -9.70 2.31 -10.00
CA VAL A 1 -10.50 1.16 -10.49
C VAL A 1 -11.00 0.41 -9.28
N ASP A 2 -12.31 0.32 -9.13
CA ASP A 2 -12.92 -0.35 -7.99
C ASP A 2 -13.13 -1.84 -8.32
N GLU A 3 -12.12 -2.65 -8.01
CA GLU A 3 -12.14 -4.11 -8.21
C GLU A 3 -12.28 -4.88 -6.89
N LEU A 4 -12.35 -4.17 -5.75
CA LEU A 4 -12.50 -4.80 -4.45
C LEU A 4 -13.73 -5.70 -4.41
N LEU A 5 -13.58 -6.88 -3.82
CA LEU A 5 -14.72 -7.73 -3.56
C LEU A 5 -15.75 -7.00 -2.66
N PRO A 6 -17.05 -7.23 -2.87
CA PRO A 6 -18.09 -6.60 -2.03
C PRO A 6 -17.85 -6.79 -0.53
N ILE A 7 -17.39 -7.97 -0.11
CA ILE A 7 -17.08 -8.28 1.29
C ILE A 7 -15.94 -7.40 1.82
N ASN A 8 -14.95 -7.06 0.99
CA ASN A 8 -13.81 -6.23 1.37
C ASN A 8 -14.13 -4.72 1.42
N LYS A 9 -15.30 -4.32 0.95
CA LYS A 9 -15.77 -2.92 1.04
C LYS A 9 -16.51 -2.62 2.33
N LEU A 10 -16.96 -3.64 3.03
CA LEU A 10 -17.77 -3.45 4.24
C LEU A 10 -16.91 -3.06 5.43
N THR A 11 -17.45 -2.15 6.22
CA THR A 11 -16.94 -1.78 7.54
C THR A 11 -18.02 -2.01 8.58
N GLY A 12 -17.72 -1.77 9.85
CA GLY A 12 -18.70 -1.83 10.92
C GLY A 12 -19.80 -0.76 10.85
N LEU A 13 -19.65 0.24 9.95
CA LEU A 13 -20.66 1.30 9.73
C LEU A 13 -21.09 1.29 8.25
N PRO A 14 -22.40 1.08 7.96
CA PRO A 14 -22.89 1.02 6.57
C PRO A 14 -22.64 2.28 5.73
N SER A 15 -22.54 3.46 6.39
CA SER A 15 -22.25 4.74 5.76
C SER A 15 -20.79 4.93 5.37
N MET A 16 -19.88 4.12 5.91
CA MET A 16 -18.45 4.19 5.65
C MET A 16 -17.99 2.91 4.95
N ARG A 17 -17.47 3.05 3.74
CA ARG A 17 -17.01 1.91 2.95
C ARG A 17 -15.54 2.06 2.60
N ARG A 18 -14.81 0.94 2.59
CA ARG A 18 -13.45 0.89 2.09
C ARG A 18 -13.44 1.12 0.58
N LYS A 19 -12.41 1.80 0.12
CA LYS A 19 -12.22 2.16 -1.30
C LYS A 19 -10.85 1.70 -1.77
N GLY A 20 -10.77 1.17 -2.97
CA GLY A 20 -9.51 0.76 -3.62
C GLY A 20 -8.77 1.96 -4.22
N MET A 21 -8.37 2.92 -3.38
CA MET A 21 -7.67 4.15 -3.80
C MET A 21 -6.22 4.13 -3.32
N GLY A 22 -5.27 4.25 -4.28
CA GLY A 22 -3.83 4.30 -4.00
C GLY A 22 -3.01 3.89 -5.23
N HIS A 23 -1.87 3.23 -5.03
CA HIS A 23 -0.86 2.95 -6.06
C HIS A 23 -1.25 1.77 -7.00
N ASN A 24 -2.50 1.74 -7.49
CA ASN A 24 -3.05 0.62 -8.28
C ASN A 24 -2.24 0.30 -9.55
N LEU A 25 -1.71 1.32 -10.24
CA LEU A 25 -0.93 1.14 -11.47
C LEU A 25 0.39 0.43 -11.18
N ASN A 26 1.13 0.89 -10.18
CA ASN A 26 2.41 0.32 -9.80
C ASN A 26 2.28 -1.11 -9.26
N THR A 27 1.29 -1.36 -8.40
CA THR A 27 1.07 -2.70 -7.85
C THR A 27 0.63 -3.68 -8.92
N ARG A 28 -0.22 -3.26 -9.86
CA ARG A 28 -0.60 -4.09 -11.01
C ARG A 28 0.57 -4.35 -11.94
N ALA A 29 1.43 -3.36 -12.18
CA ALA A 29 2.62 -3.54 -13.00
C ALA A 29 3.57 -4.58 -12.38
N ALA A 30 3.78 -4.52 -11.06
CA ALA A 30 4.59 -5.51 -10.34
C ALA A 30 3.98 -6.92 -10.43
N ALA A 31 2.66 -7.06 -10.24
CA ALA A 31 1.97 -8.34 -10.37
C ALA A 31 2.02 -8.92 -11.80
N LEU A 32 1.83 -8.09 -12.83
CA LEU A 32 1.98 -8.49 -14.23
C LEU A 32 3.41 -8.88 -14.58
N ARG A 33 4.40 -8.21 -14.00
CA ARG A 33 5.81 -8.56 -14.16
C ARG A 33 6.09 -9.93 -13.55
N TYR A 34 5.64 -10.18 -12.33
CA TYR A 34 5.78 -11.47 -11.66
C TYR A 34 5.11 -12.60 -12.46
N ALA A 35 3.88 -12.40 -12.95
CA ALA A 35 3.18 -13.37 -13.79
C ALA A 35 4.01 -13.75 -15.02
N ARG A 36 4.52 -12.75 -15.75
CA ARG A 36 5.38 -12.97 -16.93
C ARG A 36 6.67 -13.70 -16.59
N GLU A 37 7.36 -13.32 -15.51
CA GLU A 37 8.62 -13.93 -15.07
C GLU A 37 8.42 -15.38 -14.58
N SER A 38 7.25 -15.71 -14.02
CA SER A 38 6.86 -17.05 -13.61
C SER A 38 6.23 -17.90 -14.73
N GLY A 39 6.08 -17.35 -15.95
CA GLY A 39 5.46 -18.05 -17.09
C GLY A 39 3.96 -18.32 -16.91
N ARG A 40 3.28 -17.53 -16.09
CA ARG A 40 1.85 -17.70 -15.76
C ARG A 40 1.05 -16.49 -16.25
N ASP A 41 -0.24 -16.68 -16.46
CA ASP A 41 -1.16 -15.57 -16.70
C ASP A 41 -1.45 -14.81 -15.40
N TYR A 42 -1.70 -13.51 -15.50
CA TYR A 42 -2.04 -12.66 -14.34
C TYR A 42 -3.28 -13.15 -13.57
N LYS A 43 -4.22 -13.77 -14.26
CA LYS A 43 -5.43 -14.37 -13.64
C LYS A 43 -5.13 -15.63 -12.81
N ASP A 44 -3.99 -16.26 -13.05
CA ASP A 44 -3.63 -17.56 -12.44
C ASP A 44 -2.64 -17.40 -11.27
N ILE A 45 -2.25 -16.15 -10.95
CA ILE A 45 -1.39 -15.85 -9.80
C ILE A 45 -2.18 -15.28 -8.64
N THR A 46 -1.69 -15.54 -7.43
CA THR A 46 -2.17 -14.92 -6.20
C THR A 46 -0.99 -14.26 -5.51
N VAL A 47 -0.92 -12.93 -5.54
CA VAL A 47 0.20 -12.20 -4.95
C VAL A 47 -0.27 -11.04 -4.07
N ILE A 48 0.48 -10.79 -3.00
CA ILE A 48 0.30 -9.59 -2.18
C ILE A 48 1.40 -8.61 -2.58
N VAL A 49 1.01 -7.41 -3.00
CA VAL A 49 1.95 -6.38 -3.44
C VAL A 49 1.95 -5.23 -2.44
N ALA A 50 3.09 -4.93 -1.86
CA ALA A 50 3.32 -3.75 -1.03
C ALA A 50 4.09 -2.70 -1.82
N HIS A 51 3.46 -1.55 -2.09
CA HIS A 51 4.10 -0.38 -2.65
C HIS A 51 4.65 0.48 -1.51
N LEU A 52 5.97 0.67 -1.51
CA LEU A 52 6.74 1.33 -0.45
C LEU A 52 7.29 2.67 -0.97
N GLY A 53 6.49 3.73 -0.84
CA GLY A 53 6.82 5.09 -1.27
C GLY A 53 6.60 6.12 -0.16
N GLY A 54 6.44 7.38 -0.50
CA GLY A 54 6.03 8.44 0.44
C GLY A 54 4.69 8.13 1.12
N GLY A 55 3.77 7.49 0.39
CA GLY A 55 2.64 6.73 0.91
C GLY A 55 2.87 5.23 0.73
N ILE A 56 2.28 4.40 1.59
CA ILE A 56 2.38 2.95 1.52
C ILE A 56 0.99 2.35 1.34
N SER A 57 0.85 1.43 0.39
CA SER A 57 -0.38 0.65 0.19
C SER A 57 -0.06 -0.82 -0.03
N VAL A 58 -0.99 -1.69 0.37
CA VAL A 58 -0.85 -3.14 0.22
C VAL A 58 -2.08 -3.70 -0.49
N ASN A 59 -1.87 -4.46 -1.54
CA ASN A 59 -2.94 -4.97 -2.39
C ASN A 59 -2.86 -6.47 -2.53
N LEU A 60 -4.01 -7.14 -2.51
CA LEU A 60 -4.13 -8.53 -2.91
C LEU A 60 -4.55 -8.60 -4.38
N HIS A 61 -3.70 -9.21 -5.21
CA HIS A 61 -4.02 -9.55 -6.60
C HIS A 61 -4.35 -11.03 -6.69
N HIS A 62 -5.59 -11.32 -7.11
CA HIS A 62 -6.10 -12.68 -7.26
C HIS A 62 -7.12 -12.69 -8.41
N ASN A 63 -7.22 -13.80 -9.15
CA ASN A 63 -8.16 -13.94 -10.28
C ASN A 63 -8.09 -12.79 -11.32
N GLY A 64 -6.90 -12.23 -11.57
CA GLY A 64 -6.70 -11.14 -12.50
C GLY A 64 -7.25 -9.77 -12.02
N LYS A 65 -7.52 -9.61 -10.73
CA LYS A 65 -8.10 -8.40 -10.11
C LYS A 65 -7.38 -8.01 -8.85
N ILE A 66 -7.58 -6.76 -8.43
CA ILE A 66 -7.22 -6.29 -7.08
C ILE A 66 -8.44 -6.54 -6.18
N GLU A 67 -8.46 -7.69 -5.50
CA GLU A 67 -9.62 -8.13 -4.70
C GLU A 67 -9.67 -7.50 -3.30
N ASP A 68 -8.51 -7.12 -2.74
CA ASP A 68 -8.42 -6.33 -1.50
C ASP A 68 -7.36 -5.25 -1.64
N PHE A 69 -7.57 -4.14 -0.96
CA PHE A 69 -6.72 -2.97 -1.00
C PHE A 69 -6.66 -2.31 0.38
N ILE A 70 -5.48 -2.26 0.95
CA ILE A 70 -5.20 -1.54 2.19
C ILE A 70 -4.54 -0.22 1.81
N SER A 71 -5.31 0.86 1.93
CA SER A 71 -4.86 2.21 1.60
C SER A 71 -4.00 2.83 2.72
N ASP A 72 -3.46 4.00 2.44
CA ASP A 72 -2.77 4.82 3.41
C ASP A 72 -3.68 5.41 4.52
N GLU A 73 -5.00 5.26 4.39
CA GLU A 73 -5.98 5.69 5.40
C GLU A 73 -6.14 4.65 6.53
N GLU A 74 -5.92 3.37 6.24
CA GLU A 74 -6.13 2.25 7.17
C GLU A 74 -4.92 1.32 7.31
N GLY A 75 -3.90 1.58 6.51
CA GLY A 75 -2.69 0.77 6.40
C GLY A 75 -1.55 1.23 7.32
N PRO A 76 -0.31 0.86 6.97
CA PRO A 76 0.85 1.26 7.74
C PRO A 76 1.08 2.77 7.64
N PHE A 77 1.66 3.37 8.68
CA PHE A 77 2.20 4.70 8.52
C PHE A 77 3.42 4.67 7.58
N SER A 78 3.70 5.79 6.94
CA SER A 78 4.70 5.93 5.89
C SER A 78 5.64 7.12 6.18
N PRO A 79 6.56 7.50 5.29
CA PRO A 79 7.36 8.69 5.49
C PRO A 79 6.58 9.95 5.85
N GLU A 80 5.44 10.22 5.24
CA GLU A 80 4.68 11.46 5.45
C GLU A 80 3.24 11.28 5.94
N ARG A 81 2.75 10.02 6.04
CA ARG A 81 1.35 9.73 6.36
C ARG A 81 1.22 8.97 7.66
N ALA A 82 0.19 9.31 8.42
CA ALA A 82 -0.05 8.71 9.73
C ALA A 82 -0.49 7.23 9.66
N GLY A 83 -1.08 6.79 8.53
CA GLY A 83 -1.68 5.46 8.43
C GLY A 83 -2.92 5.30 9.30
N GLY A 84 -3.27 4.07 9.59
CA GLY A 84 -4.38 3.74 10.50
C GLY A 84 -4.06 4.15 11.94
N LEU A 85 -4.90 5.00 12.51
CA LEU A 85 -4.76 5.53 13.86
C LEU A 85 -5.83 4.94 14.78
N PRO A 86 -5.62 4.94 16.12
CA PRO A 86 -6.65 4.61 17.09
C PRO A 86 -7.86 5.54 16.91
N MET A 87 -9.01 4.99 16.52
CA MET A 87 -10.18 5.76 16.09
C MET A 87 -10.69 6.72 17.16
N PHE A 88 -10.71 6.29 18.43
CA PHE A 88 -11.21 7.15 19.51
C PHE A 88 -10.31 8.37 19.75
N ASP A 89 -9.00 8.22 19.57
CA ASP A 89 -8.07 9.35 19.68
C ASP A 89 -8.23 10.30 18.50
N VAL A 90 -8.47 9.79 17.29
CA VAL A 90 -8.78 10.61 16.11
C VAL A 90 -10.04 11.44 16.34
N ILE A 91 -11.12 10.81 16.83
CA ILE A 91 -12.38 11.50 17.15
C ILE A 91 -12.13 12.61 18.20
N LYS A 92 -11.43 12.27 19.29
CA LYS A 92 -11.08 13.22 20.34
C LYS A 92 -10.30 14.41 19.81
N GLU A 93 -9.34 14.16 18.88
CA GLU A 93 -8.55 15.21 18.26
C GLU A 93 -9.39 16.10 17.35
N CYS A 94 -10.27 15.52 16.53
CA CYS A 94 -11.17 16.27 15.64
C CYS A 94 -12.10 17.24 16.42
N PHE A 95 -12.49 16.89 17.64
CA PHE A 95 -13.36 17.71 18.48
C PHE A 95 -12.61 18.50 19.56
N SER A 96 -11.29 18.51 19.55
CA SER A 96 -10.45 19.25 20.51
C SER A 96 -10.46 20.78 20.33
N GLY A 97 -10.87 21.24 19.14
CA GLY A 97 -10.77 22.65 18.75
C GLY A 97 -9.37 23.07 18.29
N ARG A 98 -8.36 22.17 18.30
CA ARG A 98 -6.99 22.45 17.86
C ARG A 98 -6.83 22.53 16.35
N TYR A 99 -7.64 21.79 15.62
CA TYR A 99 -7.59 21.72 14.16
C TYR A 99 -8.98 21.86 13.56
N ASP A 100 -9.05 22.56 12.43
CA ASP A 100 -10.18 22.47 11.51
C ASP A 100 -10.01 21.23 10.60
N TYR A 101 -10.97 21.01 9.71
CA TYR A 101 -10.92 19.87 8.78
C TYR A 101 -9.65 19.88 7.91
N LYS A 102 -9.23 21.03 7.39
CA LYS A 102 -8.04 21.15 6.55
C LYS A 102 -6.77 20.87 7.35
N GLY A 103 -6.69 21.40 8.56
CA GLY A 103 -5.58 21.17 9.48
C GLY A 103 -5.45 19.71 9.85
N MET A 104 -6.56 19.04 10.18
CA MET A 104 -6.56 17.61 10.49
C MET A 104 -6.15 16.76 9.27
N MET A 105 -6.66 17.06 8.07
CA MET A 105 -6.25 16.39 6.83
C MET A 105 -4.76 16.57 6.54
N LYS A 106 -4.21 17.78 6.76
CA LYS A 106 -2.79 18.04 6.60
C LYS A 106 -1.95 17.25 7.60
N LEU A 107 -2.39 17.17 8.85
CA LEU A 107 -1.73 16.41 9.90
C LEU A 107 -1.58 14.93 9.51
N VAL A 108 -2.67 14.28 9.07
CA VAL A 108 -2.64 12.84 8.77
C VAL A 108 -2.02 12.50 7.43
N LYS A 109 -2.09 13.40 6.42
CA LYS A 109 -1.62 13.10 5.05
C LYS A 109 -0.21 13.61 4.72
N ASN A 110 0.29 14.64 5.42
CA ASN A 110 1.55 15.30 5.06
C ASN A 110 2.50 15.52 6.23
N GLN A 111 2.01 15.38 7.45
CA GLN A 111 2.78 15.66 8.67
C GLN A 111 2.79 14.46 9.63
N GLY A 112 2.34 13.29 9.16
CA GLY A 112 2.38 12.03 9.89
C GLY A 112 3.65 11.24 9.65
N GLY A 113 3.69 10.01 10.16
CA GLY A 113 4.73 9.06 9.88
C GLY A 113 6.14 9.48 10.33
N LEU A 114 7.15 9.20 9.50
CA LEU A 114 8.53 9.56 9.80
C LEU A 114 8.70 11.08 9.97
N MET A 115 7.97 11.87 9.20
CA MET A 115 7.98 13.34 9.33
C MET A 115 7.56 13.78 10.73
N ALA A 116 6.51 13.18 11.29
CA ALA A 116 6.04 13.54 12.64
C ALA A 116 7.03 13.14 13.74
N HIS A 117 7.67 11.99 13.60
CA HIS A 117 8.55 11.42 14.62
C HIS A 117 9.99 11.92 14.52
N LEU A 118 10.51 12.14 13.30
CA LEU A 118 11.93 12.33 13.01
C LEU A 118 12.23 13.61 12.22
N GLY A 119 11.20 14.36 11.81
CA GLY A 119 11.35 15.60 11.05
C GLY A 119 11.83 15.42 9.60
N THR A 120 11.80 14.20 9.08
CA THR A 120 12.22 13.90 7.71
C THR A 120 11.34 12.85 7.04
N THR A 121 11.19 12.93 5.71
CA THR A 121 10.54 11.91 4.87
C THR A 121 11.57 11.05 4.12
N ASP A 122 12.86 11.39 4.18
CA ASP A 122 13.92 10.65 3.49
C ASP A 122 14.35 9.43 4.31
N SER A 123 13.95 8.25 3.86
CA SER A 123 14.33 6.97 4.49
C SER A 123 15.85 6.76 4.58
N ARG A 124 16.62 7.32 3.64
CA ARG A 124 18.10 7.24 3.66
C ARG A 124 18.67 8.07 4.82
N ALA A 125 18.09 9.25 5.07
CA ALA A 125 18.48 10.06 6.23
C ALA A 125 18.16 9.34 7.54
N VAL A 126 17.04 8.66 7.64
CA VAL A 126 16.68 7.83 8.81
C VAL A 126 17.69 6.70 9.01
N GLU A 127 18.10 6.01 7.95
CA GLU A 127 19.14 4.97 8.04
C GLU A 127 20.50 5.52 8.50
N GLN A 128 20.85 6.74 8.08
CA GLN A 128 22.06 7.42 8.59
C GLN A 128 21.94 7.75 10.08
N MET A 129 20.77 8.21 10.57
CA MET A 129 20.54 8.42 12.00
C MET A 129 20.73 7.10 12.78
N ILE A 130 20.18 5.99 12.26
CA ILE A 130 20.33 4.66 12.88
C ILE A 130 21.79 4.24 12.94
N GLN A 131 22.54 4.41 11.84
CA GLN A 131 23.98 4.10 11.79
C GLN A 131 24.81 4.96 12.76
N SER A 132 24.34 6.18 13.02
CA SER A 132 24.96 7.08 14.01
C SER A 132 24.57 6.76 15.47
N GLY A 133 23.76 5.71 15.69
CA GLY A 133 23.38 5.26 17.02
C GLY A 133 22.08 5.87 17.57
N ASP A 134 21.27 6.54 16.73
CA ASP A 134 19.97 7.08 17.17
C ASP A 134 18.96 5.94 17.40
N ALA A 135 18.75 5.61 18.68
CA ALA A 135 17.84 4.55 19.10
C ALA A 135 16.37 4.91 18.86
N HIS A 136 16.01 6.21 18.88
CA HIS A 136 14.65 6.65 18.58
C HIS A 136 14.33 6.50 17.10
N ALA A 137 15.24 6.93 16.22
CA ALA A 137 15.10 6.73 14.79
C ALA A 137 14.94 5.25 14.43
N LYS A 138 15.76 4.38 15.07
CA LYS A 138 15.65 2.94 14.90
C LYS A 138 14.29 2.41 15.32
N LEU A 139 13.79 2.79 16.50
CA LEU A 139 12.50 2.36 17.01
C LEU A 139 11.35 2.75 16.07
N VAL A 140 11.33 3.99 15.60
CA VAL A 140 10.30 4.51 14.69
C VAL A 140 10.34 3.78 13.34
N TYR A 141 11.54 3.58 12.79
CA TYR A 141 11.71 2.91 11.50
C TYR A 141 11.31 1.43 11.56
N ASP A 142 11.73 0.73 12.62
CA ASP A 142 11.34 -0.66 12.85
C ASP A 142 9.83 -0.81 13.09
N ALA A 143 9.19 0.18 13.74
CA ALA A 143 7.74 0.22 13.90
C ALA A 143 7.02 0.38 12.56
N MET A 144 7.52 1.24 11.65
CA MET A 144 7.00 1.37 10.29
C MET A 144 7.09 0.04 9.54
N ILE A 145 8.26 -0.60 9.55
CA ILE A 145 8.50 -1.89 8.90
C ILE A 145 7.57 -2.97 9.47
N LEU A 146 7.42 -3.04 10.79
CA LEU A 146 6.50 -3.99 11.43
C LEU A 146 5.05 -3.74 11.02
N ASN A 147 4.63 -2.47 10.91
CA ASN A 147 3.28 -2.14 10.43
C ASN A 147 3.08 -2.57 8.97
N ILE A 148 4.07 -2.41 8.10
CA ILE A 148 4.03 -2.91 6.72
C ILE A 148 3.82 -4.44 6.73
N ALA A 149 4.63 -5.17 7.47
CA ALA A 149 4.54 -6.62 7.57
C ALA A 149 3.17 -7.10 8.08
N LYS A 150 2.61 -6.43 9.10
CA LYS A 150 1.26 -6.73 9.61
C LYS A 150 0.19 -6.52 8.53
N ASN A 151 0.29 -5.47 7.73
CA ASN A 151 -0.68 -5.19 6.68
C ASN A 151 -0.53 -6.12 5.47
N ILE A 152 0.69 -6.60 5.17
CA ILE A 152 0.89 -7.70 4.21
C ILE A 152 0.17 -8.95 4.69
N ALA A 153 0.38 -9.36 5.94
CA ALA A 153 -0.25 -10.54 6.52
C ALA A 153 -1.79 -10.41 6.58
N LYS A 154 -2.32 -9.20 6.80
CA LYS A 154 -3.76 -8.91 6.83
C LYS A 154 -4.48 -9.24 5.51
N CYS A 155 -3.78 -9.25 4.37
CA CYS A 155 -4.36 -9.65 3.09
C CYS A 155 -4.53 -11.17 2.93
N ALA A 156 -3.70 -11.98 3.59
CA ALA A 156 -3.65 -13.43 3.41
C ALA A 156 -4.95 -14.19 3.74
N PRO A 157 -5.77 -13.79 4.74
CA PRO A 157 -7.04 -14.45 5.03
C PRO A 157 -8.04 -14.45 3.87
N ASN A 158 -8.00 -13.46 2.98
CA ASN A 158 -8.87 -13.41 1.80
C ASN A 158 -8.74 -14.66 0.90
N VAL A 159 -7.58 -15.28 0.89
CA VAL A 159 -7.25 -16.46 0.08
C VAL A 159 -6.82 -17.66 0.93
N CYS A 160 -7.21 -17.66 2.22
CA CYS A 160 -6.88 -18.72 3.18
C CYS A 160 -5.37 -19.04 3.23
N GLY A 161 -4.53 -18.03 3.11
CA GLY A 161 -3.07 -18.15 3.13
C GLY A 161 -2.44 -18.69 1.83
N LYS A 162 -3.22 -18.94 0.79
CA LYS A 162 -2.72 -19.46 -0.50
C LYS A 162 -2.16 -18.31 -1.34
N VAL A 163 -0.95 -17.90 -1.06
CA VAL A 163 -0.23 -16.80 -1.70
C VAL A 163 0.99 -17.36 -2.44
N ASP A 164 1.14 -17.03 -3.72
CA ASP A 164 2.29 -17.46 -4.53
C ASP A 164 3.57 -16.68 -4.19
N ALA A 165 3.43 -15.36 -3.98
CA ALA A 165 4.54 -14.48 -3.62
C ALA A 165 4.06 -13.18 -2.96
N ILE A 166 4.97 -12.55 -2.22
CA ILE A 166 4.84 -11.20 -1.69
C ILE A 166 5.78 -10.30 -2.50
N LEU A 167 5.25 -9.28 -3.15
CA LEU A 167 6.03 -8.38 -4.00
C LEU A 167 6.24 -7.04 -3.28
N LEU A 168 7.50 -6.61 -3.18
CA LEU A 168 7.85 -5.30 -2.63
C LEU A 168 8.28 -4.38 -3.77
N THR A 169 7.65 -3.21 -3.90
CA THR A 169 7.94 -2.22 -4.93
C THR A 169 7.96 -0.81 -4.35
N GLY A 170 8.25 0.20 -5.17
CA GLY A 170 8.39 1.59 -4.71
C GLY A 170 9.81 1.98 -4.35
N GLY A 171 10.02 3.27 -4.08
CA GLY A 171 11.36 3.84 -3.84
C GLY A 171 12.04 3.31 -2.59
N ILE A 172 11.28 3.02 -1.53
CA ILE A 172 11.84 2.47 -0.27
C ILE A 172 12.31 1.01 -0.45
N ALA A 173 11.79 0.29 -1.45
CA ALA A 173 12.24 -1.08 -1.74
C ALA A 173 13.70 -1.18 -2.22
N TYR A 174 14.38 -0.06 -2.49
CA TYR A 174 15.84 -0.03 -2.67
C TYR A 174 16.59 -0.26 -1.35
N SER A 175 15.98 -0.02 -0.20
CA SER A 175 16.59 -0.26 1.10
C SER A 175 16.64 -1.77 1.40
N GLN A 176 17.86 -2.31 1.45
CA GLN A 176 18.07 -3.69 1.87
C GLN A 176 17.67 -3.91 3.34
N TYR A 177 17.84 -2.89 4.19
CA TYR A 177 17.41 -2.94 5.57
C TYR A 177 15.89 -3.18 5.65
N VAL A 178 15.10 -2.36 4.95
CA VAL A 178 13.63 -2.48 4.96
C VAL A 178 13.17 -3.81 4.38
N THR A 179 13.67 -4.18 3.19
CA THR A 179 13.22 -5.38 2.51
C THR A 179 13.56 -6.65 3.27
N SER A 180 14.78 -6.76 3.83
CA SER A 180 15.16 -7.92 4.64
C SER A 180 14.38 -8.03 5.95
N GLU A 181 14.09 -6.89 6.61
CA GLU A 181 13.30 -6.89 7.84
C GLU A 181 11.82 -7.20 7.59
N ILE A 182 11.26 -6.79 6.44
CA ILE A 182 9.92 -7.24 6.01
C ILE A 182 9.96 -8.75 5.74
N GLU A 183 10.90 -9.23 4.93
CA GLU A 183 11.01 -10.63 4.54
C GLU A 183 11.06 -11.56 5.77
N LYS A 184 11.90 -11.25 6.76
CA LYS A 184 11.98 -12.01 8.03
C LYS A 184 10.62 -12.17 8.71
N ARG A 185 9.72 -11.20 8.55
CA ARG A 185 8.41 -11.17 9.22
C ARG A 185 7.29 -11.79 8.44
N VAL A 186 7.43 -11.93 7.10
CA VAL A 186 6.33 -12.40 6.25
C VAL A 186 6.67 -13.64 5.43
N SER A 187 7.93 -14.13 5.44
CA SER A 187 8.37 -15.30 4.68
C SER A 187 7.63 -16.60 5.05
N PHE A 188 6.97 -16.64 6.21
CA PHE A 188 6.12 -17.76 6.60
C PHE A 188 4.82 -17.85 5.76
N LEU A 189 4.43 -16.78 5.08
CA LEU A 189 3.25 -16.75 4.20
C LEU A 189 3.60 -17.18 2.78
N ALA A 190 4.65 -16.59 2.20
CA ALA A 190 5.09 -16.84 0.84
C ALA A 190 6.50 -16.27 0.60
N PRO A 191 7.19 -16.69 -0.49
CA PRO A 191 8.45 -16.05 -0.91
C PRO A 191 8.30 -14.56 -1.16
N VAL A 192 9.33 -13.78 -0.81
CA VAL A 192 9.38 -12.34 -1.07
C VAL A 192 10.19 -12.06 -2.32
N VAL A 193 9.63 -11.27 -3.24
CA VAL A 193 10.28 -10.80 -4.46
C VAL A 193 10.32 -9.28 -4.45
N VAL A 194 11.49 -8.71 -4.71
CA VAL A 194 11.70 -7.26 -4.64
C VAL A 194 11.84 -6.68 -6.04
N TYR A 195 10.96 -5.74 -6.39
CA TYR A 195 10.98 -4.95 -7.61
C TYR A 195 11.12 -3.47 -7.25
N PRO A 196 12.33 -2.98 -6.93
CA PRO A 196 12.52 -1.63 -6.43
C PRO A 196 12.23 -0.58 -7.50
N GLY A 197 11.75 0.58 -7.05
CA GLY A 197 11.44 1.72 -7.91
C GLY A 197 9.98 1.79 -8.33
N GLU A 198 9.71 2.85 -9.06
CA GLU A 198 8.39 3.17 -9.63
C GLU A 198 8.55 3.36 -11.12
N ASP A 199 7.74 2.67 -11.90
CA ASP A 199 7.77 2.74 -13.35
C ASP A 199 6.38 3.12 -13.89
N GLU A 200 5.80 4.22 -13.31
CA GLU A 200 4.44 4.65 -13.63
C GLU A 200 4.26 4.96 -15.11
N MET A 201 5.18 5.71 -15.69
CA MET A 201 5.11 6.10 -17.10
C MET A 201 5.18 4.88 -18.03
N ARG A 202 6.08 3.95 -17.75
CA ARG A 202 6.17 2.70 -18.50
C ARG A 202 4.94 1.83 -18.28
N SER A 203 4.40 1.78 -17.08
CA SER A 203 3.19 1.02 -16.76
C SER A 203 1.97 1.57 -17.51
N LEU A 204 1.83 2.90 -17.59
CA LEU A 204 0.81 3.57 -18.39
C LEU A 204 0.98 3.28 -19.88
N ALA A 205 2.20 3.42 -20.41
CA ALA A 205 2.51 3.15 -21.81
C ALA A 205 2.22 1.69 -22.20
N LEU A 206 2.64 0.74 -21.36
CA LEU A 206 2.33 -0.69 -21.56
C LEU A 206 0.85 -1.00 -21.44
N GLY A 207 0.12 -0.31 -20.57
CA GLY A 207 -1.34 -0.40 -20.47
C GLY A 207 -2.02 0.02 -21.77
N GLY A 208 -1.69 1.18 -22.28
CA GLY A 208 -2.19 1.66 -23.58
C GLY A 208 -1.81 0.73 -24.73
N LEU A 209 -0.59 0.21 -24.73
CA LEU A 209 -0.12 -0.70 -25.76
C LEU A 209 -0.89 -2.04 -25.79
N ARG A 210 -1.27 -2.58 -24.62
CA ARG A 210 -2.12 -3.80 -24.53
C ARG A 210 -3.48 -3.57 -25.17
N VAL A 211 -4.11 -2.41 -24.93
CA VAL A 211 -5.38 -2.05 -25.57
C VAL A 211 -5.21 -1.91 -27.08
N LEU A 212 -4.18 -1.21 -27.53
CA LEU A 212 -3.91 -1.02 -28.96
C LEU A 212 -3.62 -2.34 -29.70
N ARG A 213 -3.04 -3.31 -29.02
CA ARG A 213 -2.78 -4.66 -29.56
C ARG A 213 -3.95 -5.63 -29.43
N GLY A 214 -5.10 -5.20 -28.91
CA GLY A 214 -6.27 -6.05 -28.66
C GLY A 214 -6.08 -7.10 -27.56
N GLN A 215 -5.04 -6.95 -26.74
CA GLN A 215 -4.76 -7.86 -25.61
C GLN A 215 -5.60 -7.53 -24.37
N GLU A 216 -6.17 -6.32 -24.34
CA GLU A 216 -7.04 -5.85 -23.27
C GLU A 216 -8.13 -4.95 -23.88
N THR A 217 -9.35 -5.06 -23.39
CA THR A 217 -10.45 -4.19 -23.85
C THR A 217 -10.48 -2.91 -23.00
N ALA A 218 -10.54 -1.76 -23.65
CA ALA A 218 -10.72 -0.48 -22.96
C ALA A 218 -12.02 -0.48 -22.14
N LYS A 219 -11.92 -0.17 -20.85
CA LYS A 219 -13.10 -0.03 -19.99
C LYS A 219 -13.71 1.35 -20.20
N ILE A 220 -15.04 1.39 -20.38
CA ILE A 220 -15.77 2.66 -20.45
C ILE A 220 -16.03 3.14 -19.02
N PHE A 221 -15.58 4.35 -18.72
CA PHE A 221 -15.90 4.98 -17.45
C PHE A 221 -17.33 5.50 -17.47
N HIS A 222 -18.20 4.87 -16.70
CA HIS A 222 -19.52 5.40 -16.40
C HIS A 222 -19.43 6.22 -15.11
N LYS A 223 -19.64 7.54 -15.21
CA LYS A 223 -19.78 8.37 -14.02
C LYS A 223 -21.06 7.89 -13.32
N SER A 224 -20.92 7.19 -12.19
CA SER A 224 -22.08 6.92 -11.34
C SER A 224 -22.65 8.27 -10.94
N GLU A 225 -23.93 8.51 -11.20
CA GLU A 225 -24.65 9.62 -10.60
C GLU A 225 -24.38 9.50 -9.09
N SER A 226 -23.71 10.50 -8.54
CA SER A 226 -23.48 10.60 -7.10
C SER A 226 -24.86 10.55 -6.48
N ALA A 227 -25.14 9.50 -5.70
CA ALA A 227 -26.28 9.51 -4.81
C ALA A 227 -26.13 10.76 -3.93
N ASN A 228 -26.90 11.78 -4.25
CA ASN A 228 -27.20 12.89 -3.37
C ASN A 228 -27.92 12.28 -2.18
N GLY A 229 -27.32 12.36 -0.99
CA GLY A 229 -27.84 11.91 0.27
C GLY A 229 -26.82 12.14 1.36
#